data_e493f81ec2c8b35ded5fa4932e8fa2b6
#
_entry.id   e493f81ec2c8b35ded5fa4932e8fa2b6
#
_cell.length_a   1.000
_cell.length_b   1.000
_cell.length_c   1.000
_cell.angle_alpha   90.00
_cell.angle_beta   90.00
_cell.angle_gamma   90.00
#
_symmetry.space_group_name_H-M   'P 1'
#
loop_
_entity.id
_entity.type
_entity.pdbx_description
1 polymer ?
#
loop_
_entity_poly.entity_id
_entity_poly.type
_entity_poly.pdbx_seq_one_letter_code
_entity_poly.pdbx_strand_id
1 'polypeptide(L)'
;MRSASAGHAVFAATLIVLGFLGLSTGDFTEIWQPVPKGLPAREVLSYLCAFISLASGIGLLWQRVAASAARVLLAYLLLWTLLFKARFIFLAPTVEVSYQSCGENVVLVAGAWVLYAWFAADWDRQHLGFATGDRGVRVARVLYALAMIAFGLSHFAYVDNTASLVPGWLPWHVGWAYFTGAAYLAAAVAILLGVCARLAAVLSTIQMGGFTLLVWIPMLLAGNISNSQFGELVVSWTLTAAGWVVADSYRGMPWFAVGKR
;
A
#
# COMPACT_ATOMS: atom_id res chain seq x y z
N MET A 1 -2.25 25.07 3.27
CA MET A 1 -1.68 23.94 2.52
C MET A 1 -0.82 23.12 3.48
N ARG A 2 -1.11 21.83 3.67
CA ARG A 2 -0.21 20.97 4.45
C ARG A 2 1.08 20.80 3.64
N SER A 3 2.24 21.00 4.28
CA SER A 3 3.55 20.82 3.66
C SER A 3 3.74 19.38 3.19
N ALA A 4 4.46 19.19 2.09
CA ALA A 4 4.87 17.88 1.62
C ALA A 4 5.52 17.11 2.78
N SER A 5 5.03 15.91 3.07
CA SER A 5 5.57 15.05 4.11
C SER A 5 6.66 14.14 3.54
N ALA A 6 7.50 13.57 4.39
CA ALA A 6 8.49 12.59 3.93
C ALA A 6 7.81 11.38 3.27
N GLY A 7 6.70 10.89 3.84
CA GLY A 7 5.92 9.80 3.23
C GLY A 7 5.38 10.16 1.85
N HIS A 8 4.91 11.40 1.65
CA HIS A 8 4.51 11.88 0.32
C HIS A 8 5.65 11.80 -0.69
N ALA A 9 6.84 12.33 -0.35
CA ALA A 9 7.99 12.33 -1.25
C ALA A 9 8.46 10.90 -1.57
N VAL A 10 8.52 10.03 -0.56
CA VAL A 10 8.91 8.61 -0.72
C VAL A 10 7.89 7.87 -1.59
N PHE A 11 6.60 8.05 -1.36
CA PHE A 11 5.57 7.39 -2.17
C PHE A 11 5.59 7.88 -3.62
N ALA A 12 5.75 9.19 -3.85
CA ALA A 12 5.91 9.75 -5.20
C ALA A 12 7.15 9.20 -5.92
N ALA A 13 8.29 9.13 -5.23
CA ALA A 13 9.52 8.51 -5.78
C ALA A 13 9.32 7.03 -6.09
N THR A 14 8.61 6.29 -5.25
CA THR A 14 8.27 4.88 -5.48
C THR A 14 7.43 4.71 -6.75
N LEU A 15 6.42 5.56 -6.96
CA LEU A 15 5.61 5.54 -8.19
C LEU A 15 6.44 5.84 -9.45
N ILE A 16 7.42 6.74 -9.35
CA ILE A 16 8.35 7.01 -10.44
C ILE A 16 9.16 5.76 -10.78
N VAL A 17 9.71 5.07 -9.76
CA VAL A 17 10.47 3.83 -9.94
C VAL A 17 9.60 2.72 -10.54
N LEU A 18 8.37 2.53 -10.04
CA LEU A 18 7.41 1.56 -10.61
C LEU A 18 7.10 1.86 -12.08
N GLY A 19 6.95 3.13 -12.42
CA GLY A 19 6.75 3.54 -13.81
C GLY A 19 7.95 3.20 -14.70
N PHE A 20 9.17 3.49 -14.25
CA PHE A 20 10.39 3.12 -14.98
C PHE A 20 10.54 1.60 -15.12
N LEU A 21 10.30 0.84 -14.07
CA LEU A 21 10.35 -0.64 -14.13
C LEU A 21 9.36 -1.18 -15.15
N GLY A 22 8.11 -0.74 -15.13
CA GLY A 22 7.09 -1.19 -16.08
C GLY A 22 7.41 -0.79 -17.53
N LEU A 23 7.94 0.43 -17.77
CA LEU A 23 8.36 0.85 -19.10
C LEU A 23 9.58 0.07 -19.61
N SER A 24 10.51 -0.29 -18.73
CA SER A 24 11.73 -1.02 -19.11
C SER A 24 11.48 -2.50 -19.38
N THR A 25 10.55 -3.11 -18.65
CA THR A 25 10.22 -4.54 -18.79
C THR A 25 9.14 -4.80 -19.83
N GLY A 26 8.30 -3.81 -20.16
CA GLY A 26 7.14 -3.98 -21.05
C GLY A 26 6.03 -4.85 -20.43
N ASP A 27 6.12 -5.15 -19.14
CA ASP A 27 5.13 -5.94 -18.41
C ASP A 27 4.71 -5.25 -17.08
N PHE A 28 3.66 -5.80 -16.47
CA PHE A 28 3.19 -5.32 -15.18
C PHE A 28 4.21 -5.65 -14.08
N THR A 29 4.55 -4.66 -13.26
CA THR A 29 5.28 -4.92 -12.02
C THR A 29 4.39 -5.71 -11.05
N GLU A 30 5.01 -6.44 -10.10
CA GLU A 30 4.32 -7.42 -9.25
C GLU A 30 3.11 -6.84 -8.50
N ILE A 31 3.20 -5.59 -8.06
CA ILE A 31 2.10 -4.92 -7.35
C ILE A 31 0.78 -4.85 -8.16
N TRP A 32 0.87 -4.90 -9.49
CA TRP A 32 -0.30 -4.90 -10.38
C TRP A 32 -0.83 -6.30 -10.65
N GLN A 33 -0.06 -7.35 -10.37
CA GLN A 33 -0.45 -8.73 -10.56
C GLN A 33 -1.49 -9.19 -9.50
N PRO A 34 -2.35 -10.17 -9.77
CA PRO A 34 -2.43 -10.92 -11.04
C PRO A 34 -3.24 -10.19 -12.13
N VAL A 35 -2.73 -10.23 -13.35
CA VAL A 35 -3.44 -9.78 -14.56
C VAL A 35 -3.63 -10.96 -15.49
N PRO A 36 -4.86 -11.23 -16.00
CA PRO A 36 -5.13 -12.35 -16.89
C PRO A 36 -4.22 -12.34 -18.12
N LYS A 37 -3.59 -13.50 -18.44
CA LYS A 37 -2.69 -13.62 -19.59
C LYS A 37 -3.40 -13.38 -20.94
N GLY A 38 -4.69 -13.73 -21.04
CA GLY A 38 -5.52 -13.54 -22.24
C GLY A 38 -6.20 -12.18 -22.35
N LEU A 39 -5.79 -11.19 -21.55
CA LEU A 39 -6.40 -9.86 -21.59
C LEU A 39 -6.09 -9.18 -22.94
N PRO A 40 -7.10 -8.71 -23.70
CA PRO A 40 -6.87 -7.96 -24.93
C PRO A 40 -6.00 -6.73 -24.69
N ALA A 41 -5.07 -6.44 -25.59
CA ALA A 41 -4.15 -5.30 -25.51
C ALA A 41 -3.33 -5.25 -24.19
N ARG A 42 -2.98 -6.41 -23.62
CA ARG A 42 -2.27 -6.55 -22.33
C ARG A 42 -1.00 -5.72 -22.29
N GLU A 43 -0.23 -5.71 -23.38
CA GLU A 43 1.00 -4.92 -23.51
C GLU A 43 0.72 -3.40 -23.46
N VAL A 44 -0.29 -2.93 -24.20
CA VAL A 44 -0.69 -1.51 -24.16
C VAL A 44 -1.13 -1.11 -22.76
N LEU A 45 -1.86 -2.00 -22.07
CA LEU A 45 -2.30 -1.74 -20.71
C LEU A 45 -1.11 -1.70 -19.72
N SER A 46 -0.08 -2.54 -19.90
CA SER A 46 1.11 -2.50 -19.04
C SER A 46 1.87 -1.18 -19.20
N TYR A 47 2.08 -0.71 -20.42
CA TYR A 47 2.67 0.60 -20.67
C TYR A 47 1.83 1.75 -20.15
N LEU A 48 0.49 1.67 -20.25
CA LEU A 48 -0.41 2.68 -19.70
C LEU A 48 -0.30 2.75 -18.17
N CYS A 49 -0.29 1.60 -17.49
CA CYS A 49 -0.10 1.52 -16.04
C CYS A 49 1.25 2.12 -15.60
N ALA A 50 2.31 1.78 -16.33
CA ALA A 50 3.65 2.31 -16.09
C ALA A 50 3.69 3.83 -16.29
N PHE A 51 3.09 4.33 -17.38
CA PHE A 51 3.01 5.76 -17.65
C PHE A 51 2.20 6.52 -16.61
N ILE A 52 1.03 6.01 -16.20
CA ILE A 52 0.21 6.64 -15.15
C ILE A 52 0.98 6.68 -13.82
N SER A 53 1.68 5.61 -13.47
CA SER A 53 2.50 5.58 -12.25
C SER A 53 3.61 6.63 -12.30
N LEU A 54 4.37 6.70 -13.40
CA LEU A 54 5.44 7.67 -13.61
C LEU A 54 4.92 9.11 -13.58
N ALA A 55 3.89 9.40 -14.38
CA ALA A 55 3.33 10.74 -14.50
C ALA A 55 2.70 11.21 -13.18
N SER A 56 2.00 10.30 -12.46
CA SER A 56 1.44 10.62 -11.15
C SER A 56 2.53 10.87 -10.12
N GLY A 57 3.58 10.05 -10.09
CA GLY A 57 4.72 10.25 -9.18
C GLY A 57 5.40 11.60 -9.38
N ILE A 58 5.71 11.96 -10.62
CA ILE A 58 6.29 13.27 -10.98
C ILE A 58 5.31 14.39 -10.62
N GLY A 59 4.04 14.25 -11.00
CA GLY A 59 3.00 15.25 -10.76
C GLY A 59 2.75 15.52 -9.27
N LEU A 60 2.85 14.51 -8.42
CA LEU A 60 2.72 14.67 -6.96
C LEU A 60 3.84 15.55 -6.37
N LEU A 61 5.05 15.51 -6.93
CA LEU A 61 6.17 16.36 -6.49
C LEU A 61 6.07 17.80 -7.01
N TRP A 62 5.26 18.05 -8.01
CA TRP A 62 5.10 19.37 -8.61
C TRP A 62 3.80 20.05 -8.13
N GLN A 63 3.93 21.02 -7.25
CA GLN A 63 2.79 21.67 -6.56
C GLN A 63 1.66 22.14 -7.48
N ARG A 64 1.97 22.63 -8.69
CA ARG A 64 0.96 23.16 -9.63
C ARG A 64 0.00 22.10 -10.16
N VAL A 65 0.45 20.85 -10.23
CA VAL A 65 -0.33 19.73 -10.80
C VAL A 65 -0.62 18.63 -9.76
N ALA A 66 -0.15 18.79 -8.53
CA ALA A 66 -0.29 17.77 -7.48
C ALA A 66 -1.76 17.35 -7.23
N ALA A 67 -2.69 18.30 -7.29
CA ALA A 67 -4.13 18.01 -7.16
C ALA A 67 -4.64 17.10 -8.29
N SER A 68 -4.28 17.39 -9.53
CA SER A 68 -4.66 16.58 -10.70
C SER A 68 -3.98 15.21 -10.66
N ALA A 69 -2.69 15.18 -10.31
CA ALA A 69 -1.94 13.93 -10.18
C ALA A 69 -2.53 13.01 -9.10
N ALA A 70 -2.86 13.55 -7.93
CA ALA A 70 -3.49 12.78 -6.85
C ALA A 70 -4.87 12.25 -7.25
N ARG A 71 -5.67 13.04 -7.99
CA ARG A 71 -6.97 12.63 -8.52
C ARG A 71 -6.84 11.48 -9.52
N VAL A 72 -5.94 11.61 -10.50
CA VAL A 72 -5.70 10.58 -11.52
C VAL A 72 -5.18 9.30 -10.87
N LEU A 73 -4.22 9.41 -9.96
CA LEU A 73 -3.67 8.26 -9.23
C LEU A 73 -4.76 7.53 -8.44
N LEU A 74 -5.56 8.27 -7.66
CA LEU A 74 -6.62 7.66 -6.87
C LEU A 74 -7.66 6.97 -7.76
N ALA A 75 -8.12 7.64 -8.82
CA ALA A 75 -9.09 7.07 -9.78
C ALA A 75 -8.53 5.80 -10.43
N TYR A 76 -7.26 5.83 -10.87
CA TYR A 76 -6.58 4.68 -11.45
C TYR A 76 -6.49 3.51 -10.47
N LEU A 77 -6.02 3.76 -9.24
CA LEU A 77 -5.88 2.70 -8.24
C LEU A 77 -7.23 2.09 -7.82
N LEU A 78 -8.27 2.92 -7.68
CA LEU A 78 -9.62 2.43 -7.40
C LEU A 78 -10.13 1.56 -8.54
N LEU A 79 -10.02 2.02 -9.78
CA LEU A 79 -10.43 1.26 -10.95
C LEU A 79 -9.66 -0.06 -11.07
N TRP A 80 -8.34 -0.03 -10.88
CA TRP A 80 -7.50 -1.22 -10.89
C TRP A 80 -7.92 -2.22 -9.81
N THR A 81 -8.09 -1.74 -8.59
CA THR A 81 -8.52 -2.58 -7.46
C THR A 81 -9.87 -3.26 -7.74
N LEU A 82 -10.83 -2.51 -8.26
CA LEU A 82 -12.16 -3.05 -8.54
C LEU A 82 -12.15 -4.07 -9.70
N LEU A 83 -11.43 -3.77 -10.77
CA LEU A 83 -11.43 -4.62 -11.97
C LEU A 83 -10.55 -5.87 -11.84
N PHE A 84 -9.38 -5.75 -11.21
CA PHE A 84 -8.37 -6.81 -11.23
C PHE A 84 -8.14 -7.48 -9.89
N LYS A 85 -8.44 -6.85 -8.77
CA LYS A 85 -8.18 -7.41 -7.44
C LYS A 85 -9.45 -7.88 -6.72
N ALA A 86 -10.43 -6.99 -6.57
CA ALA A 86 -11.66 -7.31 -5.85
C ALA A 86 -12.46 -8.45 -6.48
N ARG A 87 -12.41 -8.60 -7.81
CA ARG A 87 -13.08 -9.71 -8.51
C ARG A 87 -12.64 -11.09 -8.02
N PHE A 88 -11.36 -11.25 -7.64
CA PHE A 88 -10.87 -12.55 -7.16
C PHE A 88 -11.48 -12.95 -5.82
N ILE A 89 -11.83 -11.99 -4.97
CA ILE A 89 -12.55 -12.25 -3.73
C ILE A 89 -13.93 -12.89 -4.03
N PHE A 90 -14.62 -12.41 -5.07
CA PHE A 90 -15.92 -12.97 -5.46
C PHE A 90 -15.80 -14.31 -6.17
N LEU A 91 -14.73 -14.54 -6.94
CA LEU A 91 -14.49 -15.79 -7.66
C LEU A 91 -13.96 -16.91 -6.76
N ALA A 92 -13.21 -16.57 -5.73
CA ALA A 92 -12.57 -17.51 -4.81
C ALA A 92 -12.64 -16.99 -3.36
N PRO A 93 -13.85 -16.90 -2.76
CA PRO A 93 -14.06 -16.28 -1.45
C PRO A 93 -13.42 -17.03 -0.29
N THR A 94 -13.07 -18.31 -0.48
CA THR A 94 -12.40 -19.13 0.53
C THR A 94 -10.88 -19.10 0.42
N VAL A 95 -10.33 -18.44 -0.59
CA VAL A 95 -8.89 -18.38 -0.86
C VAL A 95 -8.32 -17.08 -0.28
N GLU A 96 -7.57 -17.19 0.80
CA GLU A 96 -7.07 -16.04 1.58
C GLU A 96 -6.18 -15.11 0.74
N VAL A 97 -5.30 -15.65 -0.13
CA VAL A 97 -4.40 -14.85 -0.99
C VAL A 97 -5.15 -13.84 -1.87
N SER A 98 -6.44 -14.07 -2.17
CA SER A 98 -7.27 -13.10 -2.89
C SER A 98 -7.51 -11.84 -2.06
N TYR A 99 -7.68 -11.98 -0.76
CA TYR A 99 -7.84 -10.86 0.18
C TYR A 99 -6.53 -10.14 0.42
N GLN A 100 -5.41 -10.87 0.58
CA GLN A 100 -4.08 -10.31 0.70
C GLN A 100 -3.74 -9.45 -0.52
N SER A 101 -3.86 -10.00 -1.73
CA SER A 101 -3.56 -9.29 -2.98
C SER A 101 -4.46 -8.05 -3.19
N CYS A 102 -5.73 -8.14 -2.80
CA CYS A 102 -6.62 -6.97 -2.79
C CYS A 102 -6.16 -5.94 -1.74
N GLY A 103 -5.80 -6.39 -0.53
CA GLY A 103 -5.30 -5.57 0.55
C GLY A 103 -4.06 -4.77 0.17
N GLU A 104 -3.13 -5.35 -0.58
CA GLU A 104 -1.95 -4.65 -1.10
C GLU A 104 -2.34 -3.41 -1.91
N ASN A 105 -3.25 -3.56 -2.86
CA ASN A 105 -3.75 -2.42 -3.63
C ASN A 105 -4.55 -1.44 -2.77
N VAL A 106 -5.32 -1.92 -1.79
CA VAL A 106 -6.07 -1.06 -0.86
C VAL A 106 -5.15 -0.19 -0.02
N VAL A 107 -3.94 -0.66 0.35
CA VAL A 107 -2.92 0.19 1.00
C VAL A 107 -2.48 1.33 0.08
N LEU A 108 -2.24 1.05 -1.21
CA LEU A 108 -1.90 2.09 -2.20
C LEU A 108 -3.06 3.08 -2.37
N VAL A 109 -4.29 2.57 -2.49
CA VAL A 109 -5.52 3.38 -2.54
C VAL A 109 -5.59 4.28 -1.31
N ALA A 110 -5.33 3.76 -0.12
CA ALA A 110 -5.37 4.55 1.12
C ALA A 110 -4.32 5.66 1.12
N GLY A 111 -3.07 5.38 0.73
CA GLY A 111 -2.02 6.39 0.58
C GLY A 111 -2.38 7.48 -0.43
N ALA A 112 -2.82 7.06 -1.62
CA ALA A 112 -3.25 7.99 -2.67
C ALA A 112 -4.48 8.83 -2.25
N TRP A 113 -5.42 8.23 -1.50
CA TRP A 113 -6.61 8.94 -1.01
C TRP A 113 -6.25 10.01 0.02
N VAL A 114 -5.30 9.74 0.92
CA VAL A 114 -4.77 10.76 1.84
C VAL A 114 -4.20 11.93 1.04
N LEU A 115 -3.37 11.66 0.02
CA LEU A 115 -2.81 12.73 -0.82
C LEU A 115 -3.89 13.49 -1.58
N TYR A 116 -4.87 12.80 -2.16
CA TYR A 116 -6.00 13.44 -2.81
C TYR A 116 -6.78 14.33 -1.83
N ALA A 117 -7.07 13.85 -0.63
CA ALA A 117 -7.78 14.63 0.40
C ALA A 117 -7.00 15.89 0.82
N TRP A 118 -5.67 15.84 0.80
CA TRP A 118 -4.81 16.98 1.13
C TRP A 118 -4.69 18.00 0.00
N PHE A 119 -4.56 17.53 -1.26
CA PHE A 119 -4.32 18.39 -2.42
C PHE A 119 -5.59 18.76 -3.19
N ALA A 120 -6.76 18.28 -2.78
CA ALA A 120 -8.03 18.48 -3.47
C ALA A 120 -8.23 19.94 -3.88
N ALA A 121 -8.56 20.17 -5.15
CA ALA A 121 -8.93 21.47 -5.67
C ALA A 121 -10.31 21.90 -5.15
N ASP A 122 -10.66 23.18 -5.32
CA ASP A 122 -11.94 23.69 -4.82
C ASP A 122 -13.14 22.99 -5.47
N TRP A 123 -13.05 22.65 -6.74
CA TRP A 123 -14.06 21.87 -7.43
C TRP A 123 -14.29 20.50 -6.75
N ASP A 124 -13.21 19.78 -6.39
CA ASP A 124 -13.30 18.48 -5.72
C ASP A 124 -13.95 18.63 -4.34
N ARG A 125 -13.58 19.66 -3.60
CA ARG A 125 -14.14 19.93 -2.27
C ARG A 125 -15.62 20.22 -2.32
N GLN A 126 -16.09 20.91 -3.38
CA GLN A 126 -17.49 21.23 -3.58
C GLN A 126 -18.32 20.01 -4.01
N HIS A 127 -17.80 19.17 -4.91
CA HIS A 127 -18.56 18.09 -5.54
C HIS A 127 -18.29 16.70 -4.93
N LEU A 128 -17.09 16.50 -4.35
CA LEU A 128 -16.64 15.22 -3.77
C LEU A 128 -16.28 15.38 -2.28
N GLY A 129 -17.06 16.13 -1.55
CA GLY A 129 -16.79 16.46 -0.13
C GLY A 129 -16.62 15.24 0.78
N PHE A 130 -17.21 14.10 0.44
CA PHE A 130 -17.01 12.84 1.16
C PHE A 130 -15.59 12.27 1.00
N ALA A 131 -14.95 12.55 -0.15
CA ALA A 131 -13.63 12.03 -0.51
C ALA A 131 -12.49 12.99 -0.19
N THR A 132 -12.78 14.22 0.23
CA THR A 132 -11.82 15.29 0.48
C THR A 132 -11.74 15.68 1.95
N GLY A 133 -10.69 16.44 2.33
CA GLY A 133 -10.50 16.93 3.68
C GLY A 133 -10.48 15.81 4.74
N ASP A 134 -10.96 16.09 5.93
CA ASP A 134 -10.93 15.15 7.06
C ASP A 134 -11.82 13.91 6.85
N ARG A 135 -12.89 14.03 6.06
CA ARG A 135 -13.74 12.88 5.70
C ARG A 135 -12.99 11.92 4.80
N GLY A 136 -12.33 12.43 3.75
CA GLY A 136 -11.51 11.62 2.86
C GLY A 136 -10.36 10.94 3.59
N VAL A 137 -9.69 11.64 4.48
CA VAL A 137 -8.62 11.06 5.31
C VAL A 137 -9.17 9.94 6.20
N ARG A 138 -10.37 10.08 6.78
CA ARG A 138 -10.97 8.98 7.56
C ARG A 138 -11.29 7.76 6.72
N VAL A 139 -11.82 7.95 5.50
CA VAL A 139 -12.06 6.83 4.58
C VAL A 139 -10.74 6.10 4.27
N ALA A 140 -9.69 6.83 3.95
CA ALA A 140 -8.37 6.26 3.69
C ALA A 140 -7.83 5.44 4.88
N ARG A 141 -7.98 5.95 6.10
CA ARG A 141 -7.56 5.24 7.33
C ARG A 141 -8.35 3.95 7.57
N VAL A 142 -9.65 3.96 7.29
CA VAL A 142 -10.49 2.75 7.39
C VAL A 142 -10.06 1.72 6.36
N LEU A 143 -9.83 2.12 5.10
CA LEU A 143 -9.35 1.22 4.06
C LEU A 143 -7.99 0.60 4.43
N TYR A 144 -7.07 1.41 4.94
CA TYR A 144 -5.79 0.92 5.44
C TYR A 144 -5.97 -0.13 6.55
N ALA A 145 -6.84 0.13 7.52
CA ALA A 145 -7.11 -0.82 8.59
C ALA A 145 -7.71 -2.15 8.08
N LEU A 146 -8.61 -2.09 7.09
CA LEU A 146 -9.15 -3.29 6.46
C LEU A 146 -8.07 -4.11 5.75
N ALA A 147 -7.12 -3.47 5.09
CA ALA A 147 -5.96 -4.15 4.50
C ALA A 147 -5.09 -4.84 5.56
N MET A 148 -4.91 -4.22 6.74
CA MET A 148 -4.17 -4.83 7.84
C MET A 148 -4.85 -6.12 8.36
N ILE A 149 -6.18 -6.22 8.28
CA ILE A 149 -6.88 -7.47 8.60
C ILE A 149 -6.47 -8.57 7.62
N ALA A 150 -6.50 -8.30 6.32
CA ALA A 150 -6.09 -9.26 5.31
C ALA A 150 -4.65 -9.73 5.53
N PHE A 151 -3.72 -8.80 5.77
CA PHE A 151 -2.32 -9.15 6.05
C PHE A 151 -2.15 -9.98 7.32
N GLY A 152 -2.86 -9.63 8.39
CA GLY A 152 -2.82 -10.41 9.63
C GLY A 152 -3.32 -11.84 9.42
N LEU A 153 -4.44 -12.01 8.71
CA LEU A 153 -5.00 -13.34 8.42
C LEU A 153 -4.09 -14.17 7.53
N SER A 154 -3.40 -13.55 6.54
CA SER A 154 -2.47 -14.27 5.67
C SER A 154 -1.29 -14.87 6.44
N HIS A 155 -0.78 -14.17 7.47
CA HIS A 155 0.29 -14.70 8.32
C HIS A 155 -0.13 -15.94 9.10
N PHE A 156 -1.41 -16.06 9.45
CA PHE A 156 -1.94 -17.26 10.10
C PHE A 156 -2.28 -18.36 9.08
N ALA A 157 -2.81 -18.00 7.92
CA ALA A 157 -3.15 -18.95 6.86
C ALA A 157 -1.92 -19.62 6.25
N TYR A 158 -0.83 -18.86 6.13
CA TYR A 158 0.44 -19.30 5.50
C TYR A 158 1.63 -19.22 6.48
N VAL A 159 1.42 -19.71 7.70
CA VAL A 159 2.40 -19.59 8.78
C VAL A 159 3.77 -20.19 8.41
N ASP A 160 3.79 -21.34 7.75
CA ASP A 160 5.04 -22.01 7.36
C ASP A 160 5.81 -21.20 6.31
N ASN A 161 5.12 -20.63 5.34
CA ASN A 161 5.73 -19.73 4.36
C ASN A 161 6.29 -18.48 5.04
N THR A 162 5.53 -17.86 5.92
CA THR A 162 5.98 -16.67 6.67
C THR A 162 7.18 -17.01 7.56
N ALA A 163 7.14 -18.13 8.27
CA ALA A 163 8.24 -18.59 9.12
C ALA A 163 9.51 -18.86 8.32
N SER A 164 9.40 -19.36 7.10
CA SER A 164 10.56 -19.61 6.24
C SER A 164 11.28 -18.34 5.78
N LEU A 165 10.60 -17.19 5.82
CA LEU A 165 11.14 -15.87 5.47
C LEU A 165 11.81 -15.16 6.67
N VAL A 166 11.63 -15.67 7.88
CA VAL A 166 12.27 -15.08 9.07
C VAL A 166 13.78 -15.28 8.96
N PRO A 167 14.61 -14.21 9.12
CA PRO A 167 16.05 -14.32 9.03
C PRO A 167 16.62 -15.39 9.96
N GLY A 168 17.55 -16.22 9.47
CA GLY A 168 18.10 -17.37 10.19
C GLY A 168 18.81 -17.05 11.50
N TRP A 169 19.21 -15.78 11.73
CA TRP A 169 19.79 -15.32 12.99
C TRP A 169 18.74 -15.05 14.10
N LEU A 170 17.45 -14.98 13.75
CA LEU A 170 16.37 -14.83 14.72
C LEU A 170 15.89 -16.22 15.19
N PRO A 171 15.74 -16.46 16.49
CA PRO A 171 15.09 -17.67 17.00
C PRO A 171 13.57 -17.60 16.79
N TRP A 172 12.88 -18.75 16.93
CA TRP A 172 11.42 -18.88 16.96
C TRP A 172 10.69 -18.38 15.71
N HIS A 173 11.11 -18.83 14.53
CA HIS A 173 10.58 -18.38 13.25
C HIS A 173 9.04 -18.43 13.20
N VAL A 174 8.42 -19.52 13.64
CA VAL A 174 6.96 -19.65 13.74
C VAL A 174 6.35 -18.62 14.71
N GLY A 175 7.02 -18.35 15.83
CA GLY A 175 6.59 -17.32 16.77
C GLY A 175 6.58 -15.93 16.17
N TRP A 176 7.58 -15.60 15.33
CA TRP A 176 7.61 -14.33 14.58
C TRP A 176 6.49 -14.24 13.56
N ALA A 177 6.16 -15.33 12.86
CA ALA A 177 5.02 -15.35 11.93
C ALA A 177 3.70 -15.02 12.65
N TYR A 178 3.43 -15.67 13.79
CA TYR A 178 2.26 -15.36 14.60
C TYR A 178 2.28 -13.95 15.18
N PHE A 179 3.44 -13.50 15.69
CA PHE A 179 3.58 -12.16 16.24
C PHE A 179 3.27 -11.07 15.23
N THR A 180 3.84 -11.16 14.02
CA THR A 180 3.62 -10.17 12.95
C THR A 180 2.19 -10.18 12.45
N GLY A 181 1.56 -11.35 12.35
CA GLY A 181 0.14 -11.47 12.03
C GLY A 181 -0.76 -10.82 13.09
N ALA A 182 -0.52 -11.13 14.37
CA ALA A 182 -1.26 -10.54 15.48
C ALA A 182 -1.05 -9.01 15.56
N ALA A 183 0.16 -8.51 15.27
CA ALA A 183 0.46 -7.09 15.25
C ALA A 183 -0.34 -6.34 14.17
N TYR A 184 -0.50 -6.91 12.97
CA TYR A 184 -1.36 -6.34 11.94
C TYR A 184 -2.84 -6.29 12.36
N LEU A 185 -3.37 -7.36 12.97
CA LEU A 185 -4.75 -7.36 13.48
C LEU A 185 -4.94 -6.34 14.60
N ALA A 186 -3.98 -6.25 15.52
CA ALA A 186 -4.02 -5.25 16.58
C ALA A 186 -3.98 -3.82 16.01
N ALA A 187 -3.15 -3.57 15.00
CA ALA A 187 -3.11 -2.28 14.31
C ALA A 187 -4.44 -1.95 13.63
N ALA A 188 -5.07 -2.91 12.95
CA ALA A 188 -6.39 -2.75 12.36
C ALA A 188 -7.44 -2.34 13.39
N VAL A 189 -7.55 -3.08 14.48
CA VAL A 189 -8.49 -2.79 15.58
C VAL A 189 -8.23 -1.42 16.19
N ALA A 190 -6.96 -1.10 16.47
CA ALA A 190 -6.56 0.18 17.04
C ALA A 190 -6.95 1.37 16.14
N ILE A 191 -6.74 1.26 14.84
CA ILE A 191 -7.10 2.29 13.85
C ILE A 191 -8.62 2.44 13.75
N LEU A 192 -9.37 1.33 13.66
CA LEU A 192 -10.83 1.34 13.53
C LEU A 192 -11.52 1.92 14.76
N LEU A 193 -11.03 1.59 15.95
CA LEU A 193 -11.56 2.10 17.21
C LEU A 193 -11.05 3.51 17.55
N GLY A 194 -10.01 3.98 16.89
CA GLY A 194 -9.37 5.26 17.19
C GLY A 194 -8.55 5.24 18.49
N VAL A 195 -8.13 4.05 18.95
CA VAL A 195 -7.31 3.85 20.15
C VAL A 195 -5.86 3.70 19.74
N CYS A 196 -4.97 4.57 20.19
CA CYS A 196 -3.55 4.56 19.82
C CYS A 196 -3.34 4.51 18.28
N ALA A 197 -4.28 5.05 17.49
CA ALA A 197 -4.31 4.89 16.04
C ALA A 197 -3.05 5.41 15.32
N ARG A 198 -2.45 6.50 15.84
CA ARG A 198 -1.17 7.01 15.34
C ARG A 198 -0.05 5.99 15.54
N LEU A 199 0.05 5.43 16.73
CA LEU A 199 1.06 4.41 17.06
C LEU A 199 0.87 3.17 16.17
N ALA A 200 -0.36 2.70 16.04
CA ALA A 200 -0.71 1.55 15.22
C ALA A 200 -0.33 1.75 13.74
N ALA A 201 -0.66 2.91 13.16
CA ALA A 201 -0.30 3.22 11.77
C ALA A 201 1.21 3.32 11.56
N VAL A 202 1.95 3.88 12.51
CA VAL A 202 3.41 3.97 12.42
C VAL A 202 4.05 2.59 12.58
N LEU A 203 3.65 1.80 13.57
CA LEU A 203 4.23 0.48 13.81
C LEU A 203 3.94 -0.50 12.67
N SER A 204 2.72 -0.51 12.11
CA SER A 204 2.41 -1.35 10.94
C SER A 204 3.21 -0.94 9.69
N THR A 205 3.47 0.37 9.50
CA THR A 205 4.35 0.85 8.43
C THR A 205 5.80 0.42 8.65
N ILE A 206 6.31 0.53 9.89
CA ILE A 206 7.65 0.05 10.25
C ILE A 206 7.75 -1.46 10.05
N GLN A 207 6.72 -2.23 10.38
CA GLN A 207 6.70 -3.67 10.16
C GLN A 207 6.82 -4.01 8.66
N MET A 208 6.06 -3.33 7.77
CA MET A 208 6.19 -3.50 6.31
C MET A 208 7.61 -3.16 5.83
N GLY A 209 8.17 -2.04 6.30
CA GLY A 209 9.55 -1.66 6.01
C GLY A 209 10.58 -2.66 6.57
N GLY A 210 10.27 -3.27 7.71
CA GLY A 210 11.07 -4.32 8.32
C GLY A 210 11.19 -5.55 7.41
N PHE A 211 10.12 -5.99 6.75
CA PHE A 211 10.18 -7.07 5.76
C PHE A 211 11.09 -6.68 4.57
N THR A 212 10.96 -5.46 4.07
CA THR A 212 11.86 -4.97 3.01
C THR A 212 13.32 -5.04 3.45
N LEU A 213 13.65 -4.50 4.63
CA LEU A 213 15.03 -4.32 5.10
C LEU A 213 15.66 -5.61 5.62
N LEU A 214 14.90 -6.48 6.28
CA LEU A 214 15.44 -7.64 6.99
C LEU A 214 15.29 -8.94 6.20
N VAL A 215 14.36 -9.00 5.25
CA VAL A 215 14.11 -10.20 4.45
C VAL A 215 14.62 -9.99 3.01
N TRP A 216 14.06 -9.02 2.30
CA TRP A 216 14.27 -8.91 0.86
C TRP A 216 15.60 -8.27 0.47
N ILE A 217 16.04 -7.20 1.15
CA ILE A 217 17.33 -6.56 0.85
C ILE A 217 18.52 -7.49 1.10
N PRO A 218 18.60 -8.27 2.20
CA PRO A 218 19.68 -9.24 2.36
C PRO A 218 19.73 -10.30 1.26
N MET A 219 18.58 -10.79 0.79
CA MET A 219 18.52 -11.76 -0.34
C MET A 219 19.02 -11.12 -1.65
N LEU A 220 18.66 -9.85 -1.90
CA LEU A 220 19.16 -9.10 -3.06
C LEU A 220 20.68 -8.93 -3.01
N LEU A 221 21.21 -8.51 -1.87
CA LEU A 221 22.66 -8.28 -1.69
C LEU A 221 23.48 -9.58 -1.76
N ALA A 222 22.90 -10.70 -1.35
CA ALA A 222 23.52 -12.01 -1.47
C ALA A 222 23.52 -12.56 -2.92
N GLY A 223 22.85 -11.88 -3.87
CA GLY A 223 22.75 -12.31 -5.26
C GLY A 223 21.87 -13.56 -5.47
N ASN A 224 21.11 -13.97 -4.49
CA ASN A 224 20.30 -15.20 -4.49
C ASN A 224 18.80 -14.92 -4.64
N ILE A 225 18.43 -13.73 -5.10
CA ILE A 225 17.03 -13.35 -5.23
C ILE A 225 16.45 -13.84 -6.56
N SER A 226 15.34 -14.58 -6.50
CA SER A 226 14.57 -14.97 -7.69
C SER A 226 13.73 -13.78 -8.21
N ASN A 227 13.22 -13.89 -9.44
CA ASN A 227 12.34 -12.84 -10.00
C ASN A 227 11.07 -12.63 -9.16
N SER A 228 10.48 -13.70 -8.62
CA SER A 228 9.31 -13.58 -7.73
C SER A 228 9.66 -12.88 -6.42
N GLN A 229 10.78 -13.21 -5.80
CA GLN A 229 11.26 -12.57 -4.58
C GLN A 229 11.65 -11.10 -4.81
N PHE A 230 12.18 -10.75 -5.99
CA PHE A 230 12.39 -9.36 -6.38
C PHE A 230 11.05 -8.62 -6.51
N GLY A 231 10.03 -9.28 -7.06
CA GLY A 231 8.66 -8.77 -7.06
C GLY A 231 8.15 -8.45 -5.65
N GLU A 232 8.33 -9.38 -4.71
CA GLU A 232 7.94 -9.20 -3.30
C GLU A 232 8.69 -8.05 -2.61
N LEU A 233 9.98 -7.85 -2.93
CA LEU A 233 10.73 -6.68 -2.48
C LEU A 233 10.07 -5.38 -2.96
N VAL A 234 9.71 -5.31 -4.24
CA VAL A 234 9.05 -4.14 -4.84
C VAL A 234 7.68 -3.91 -4.20
N VAL A 235 6.89 -4.97 -3.99
CA VAL A 235 5.59 -4.90 -3.29
C VAL A 235 5.78 -4.38 -1.87
N SER A 236 6.62 -5.02 -1.08
CA SER A 236 6.86 -4.69 0.32
C SER A 236 7.32 -3.23 0.51
N TRP A 237 8.24 -2.75 -0.35
CA TRP A 237 8.63 -1.34 -0.34
C TRP A 237 7.49 -0.40 -0.73
N THR A 238 6.71 -0.75 -1.73
CA THR A 238 5.58 0.07 -2.20
C THR A 238 4.51 0.21 -1.11
N LEU A 239 4.21 -0.88 -0.41
CA LEU A 239 3.30 -0.88 0.75
C LEU A 239 3.84 0.01 1.88
N THR A 240 5.15 -0.07 2.16
CA THR A 240 5.81 0.78 3.17
C THR A 240 5.65 2.26 2.82
N ALA A 241 5.90 2.62 1.58
CA ALA A 241 5.81 4.00 1.11
C ALA A 241 4.36 4.55 1.20
N ALA A 242 3.37 3.76 0.77
CA ALA A 242 1.96 4.14 0.88
C ALA A 242 1.49 4.18 2.34
N GLY A 243 1.87 3.21 3.15
CA GLY A 243 1.58 3.17 4.59
C GLY A 243 2.17 4.37 5.33
N TRP A 244 3.35 4.85 4.91
CA TRP A 244 3.96 6.05 5.48
C TRP A 244 3.10 7.30 5.24
N VAL A 245 2.50 7.44 4.06
CA VAL A 245 1.53 8.53 3.80
C VAL A 245 0.34 8.45 4.74
N VAL A 246 -0.19 7.25 4.99
CA VAL A 246 -1.28 7.04 5.95
C VAL A 246 -0.83 7.38 7.37
N ALA A 247 0.35 6.93 7.80
CA ALA A 247 0.91 7.27 9.11
C ALA A 247 1.11 8.80 9.27
N ASP A 248 1.56 9.49 8.21
CA ASP A 248 1.69 10.94 8.17
C ASP A 248 0.35 11.67 8.35
N SER A 249 -0.76 11.03 7.98
CA SER A 249 -2.10 11.60 8.18
C SER A 249 -2.46 11.76 9.66
N TYR A 250 -1.78 11.05 10.56
CA TYR A 250 -1.95 11.13 12.01
C TYR A 250 -1.00 12.13 12.69
N ARG A 251 -0.17 12.87 11.95
CA ARG A 251 0.74 13.88 12.53
C ARG A 251 -0.05 14.90 13.34
N GLY A 252 0.48 15.20 14.54
CA GLY A 252 -0.17 16.13 15.50
C GLY A 252 -1.19 15.45 16.42
N MET A 253 -1.58 14.19 16.17
CA MET A 253 -2.40 13.45 17.13
C MET A 253 -1.51 12.84 18.23
N PRO A 254 -2.02 12.73 19.47
CA PRO A 254 -1.30 12.04 20.54
C PRO A 254 -1.05 10.57 20.19
N TRP A 255 0.10 10.03 20.65
CA TRP A 255 0.46 8.65 20.40
C TRP A 255 -0.47 7.63 21.07
N PHE A 256 -0.91 7.96 22.30
CA PHE A 256 -1.75 7.12 23.16
C PHE A 256 -3.17 7.69 23.31
N ALA A 257 -3.69 8.32 22.26
CA ALA A 257 -5.06 8.82 22.28
C ALA A 257 -6.07 7.67 22.39
N VAL A 258 -7.12 7.88 23.18
CA VAL A 258 -8.26 6.98 23.32
C VAL A 258 -9.51 7.73 22.87
N GLY A 259 -10.18 7.18 21.85
CA GLY A 259 -11.43 7.73 21.31
C GLY A 259 -11.26 8.55 20.03
N LYS A 260 -12.34 8.64 19.28
CA LYS A 260 -12.44 9.41 18.02
C LYS A 260 -12.36 10.90 18.33
N ARG A 261 -11.33 11.57 17.88
CA ARG A 261 -11.33 13.02 17.67
C ARG A 261 -11.28 13.33 16.20
#